data_392d5c7cf88945710e6ef80742b9eb57
#
_entry.id   392d5c7cf88945710e6ef80742b9eb57
#
_cell.length_a   1.000
_cell.length_b   1.000
_cell.length_c   1.000
_cell.angle_alpha   90.00
_cell.angle_beta   90.00
_cell.angle_gamma   90.00
#
_symmetry.space_group_name_H-M   'P 1'
#
loop_
_entity.id
_entity.type
_entity.pdbx_description
1 polymer ?
#
loop_
_entity_poly.entity_id
_entity_poly.type
_entity_poly.pdbx_seq_one_letter_code
_entity_poly.pdbx_strand_id
1 'polypeptide(L)'
;MEKNILKTEIFNQLDIEKLLKREEEIRILLLGNPNDLNLLRELAIILYHKRDYSKAIKVYKKVIEYKNDKAEGFAFLGHLFYENEEYLKAIKAFEKSLDIDPGVAFVHFLLGNAYSRAGRIMEAITSYDFAIFLDFDIYKAHIDFAEKYEKMGLLERALREYIVAYEIDPRDKKIGEKINTIKKSLEKKVI
;
A
#
# COMPACT_ATOMS: atom_id res chain seq x y z
N MET A 1 -6.74 -19.27 9.80
CA MET A 1 -6.22 -18.36 8.75
C MET A 1 -6.90 -17.02 8.97
N GLU A 2 -6.30 -16.12 9.72
CA GLU A 2 -6.77 -14.74 9.76
C GLU A 2 -6.60 -14.13 8.37
N LYS A 3 -7.71 -13.69 7.78
CA LYS A 3 -7.67 -12.90 6.54
C LYS A 3 -6.89 -11.64 6.85
N ASN A 4 -5.72 -11.46 6.26
CA ASN A 4 -4.99 -10.20 6.35
C ASN A 4 -5.81 -9.13 5.63
N ILE A 5 -6.68 -8.46 6.40
CA ILE A 5 -7.66 -7.46 5.90
C ILE A 5 -6.91 -6.35 5.17
N LEU A 6 -5.77 -5.92 5.71
CA LEU A 6 -4.92 -4.90 5.08
C LEU A 6 -4.48 -5.31 3.66
N LYS A 7 -4.00 -6.56 3.49
CA LYS A 7 -3.60 -7.07 2.17
C LYS A 7 -4.78 -7.11 1.21
N THR A 8 -5.95 -7.50 1.68
CA THR A 8 -7.18 -7.50 0.89
C THR A 8 -7.56 -6.08 0.44
N GLU A 9 -7.51 -5.10 1.34
CA GLU A 9 -7.83 -3.70 1.02
C GLU A 9 -6.85 -3.10 -0.02
N ILE A 10 -5.56 -3.44 0.07
CA ILE A 10 -4.53 -2.92 -0.85
C ILE A 10 -4.67 -3.52 -2.26
N PHE A 11 -4.95 -4.82 -2.37
CA PHE A 11 -4.93 -5.53 -3.66
C PHE A 11 -6.32 -5.77 -4.28
N ASN A 12 -7.40 -5.37 -3.61
CA ASN A 12 -8.75 -5.54 -4.16
C ASN A 12 -8.93 -4.69 -5.43
N GLN A 13 -9.43 -5.33 -6.49
CA GLN A 13 -9.77 -4.62 -7.74
C GLN A 13 -11.24 -4.26 -7.70
N LEU A 14 -11.54 -2.99 -7.57
CA LEU A 14 -12.90 -2.47 -7.53
C LEU A 14 -13.24 -1.78 -8.85
N ASP A 15 -14.46 -1.99 -9.30
CA ASP A 15 -15.05 -1.31 -10.45
C ASP A 15 -15.20 0.19 -10.15
N ILE A 16 -14.61 1.04 -10.99
CA ILE A 16 -14.56 2.50 -10.78
C ILE A 16 -15.98 3.10 -10.73
N GLU A 17 -16.90 2.64 -11.58
CA GLU A 17 -18.28 3.17 -11.59
C GLU A 17 -19.01 2.85 -10.28
N LYS A 18 -18.85 1.62 -9.79
CA LYS A 18 -19.40 1.22 -8.49
C LYS A 18 -18.79 2.01 -7.34
N LEU A 19 -17.48 2.30 -7.41
CA LEU A 19 -16.80 3.13 -6.40
C LEU A 19 -17.35 4.56 -6.38
N LEU A 20 -17.56 5.18 -7.54
CA LEU A 20 -18.08 6.55 -7.61
C LEU A 20 -19.49 6.65 -7.03
N LYS A 21 -20.37 5.72 -7.42
CA LYS A 21 -21.73 5.65 -6.87
C LYS A 21 -21.72 5.45 -5.36
N ARG A 22 -20.88 4.53 -4.88
CA ARG A 22 -20.79 4.23 -3.45
C ARG A 22 -20.22 5.41 -2.65
N GLU A 23 -19.25 6.15 -3.21
CA GLU A 23 -18.73 7.37 -2.60
C GLU A 23 -19.84 8.40 -2.38
N GLU A 24 -20.69 8.63 -3.38
CA GLU A 24 -21.80 9.58 -3.28
C GLU A 24 -22.80 9.17 -2.19
N GLU A 25 -23.20 7.89 -2.17
CA GLU A 25 -24.06 7.34 -1.13
C GLU A 25 -23.49 7.56 0.28
N ILE A 26 -22.19 7.24 0.46
CA ILE A 26 -21.53 7.43 1.76
C ILE A 26 -21.49 8.89 2.17
N ARG A 27 -21.21 9.81 1.24
CA ARG A 27 -21.20 11.24 1.53
C ARG A 27 -22.57 11.74 1.99
N ILE A 28 -23.66 11.27 1.39
CA ILE A 28 -25.02 11.60 1.81
C ILE A 28 -25.29 11.05 3.20
N LEU A 29 -24.95 9.79 3.49
CA LEU A 29 -25.12 9.18 4.80
C LEU A 29 -24.33 9.91 5.89
N LEU A 30 -23.13 10.37 5.58
CA LEU A 30 -22.28 11.14 6.49
C LEU A 30 -22.84 12.55 6.80
N LEU A 31 -23.78 13.09 6.01
CA LEU A 31 -24.49 14.32 6.38
C LEU A 31 -25.38 14.10 7.61
N GLY A 32 -25.97 12.92 7.74
CA GLY A 32 -26.80 12.56 8.91
C GLY A 32 -25.97 12.07 10.11
N ASN A 33 -24.85 11.42 9.87
CA ASN A 33 -23.95 10.91 10.91
C ASN A 33 -22.47 11.12 10.53
N PRO A 34 -21.92 12.33 10.76
CA PRO A 34 -20.58 12.70 10.32
C PRO A 34 -19.44 11.90 10.94
N ASN A 35 -19.70 11.21 12.05
CA ASN A 35 -18.70 10.45 12.81
C ASN A 35 -18.92 8.93 12.73
N ASP A 36 -19.66 8.44 11.74
CA ASP A 36 -19.77 7.01 11.50
C ASP A 36 -18.44 6.44 11.02
N LEU A 37 -17.76 5.72 11.92
CA LEU A 37 -16.41 5.22 11.68
C LEU A 37 -16.35 4.17 10.56
N ASN A 38 -17.42 3.41 10.36
CA ASN A 38 -17.47 2.41 9.29
C ASN A 38 -17.60 3.10 7.93
N LEU A 39 -18.47 4.12 7.83
CA LEU A 39 -18.60 4.92 6.60
C LEU A 39 -17.33 5.73 6.30
N LEU A 40 -16.69 6.31 7.33
CA LEU A 40 -15.42 7.02 7.17
C LEU A 40 -14.30 6.08 6.70
N ARG A 41 -14.22 4.85 7.25
CA ARG A 41 -13.24 3.83 6.80
C ARG A 41 -13.51 3.46 5.34
N GLU A 42 -14.74 3.15 4.99
CA GLU A 42 -15.13 2.80 3.62
C GLU A 42 -14.81 3.95 2.64
N LEU A 43 -15.12 5.20 3.02
CA LEU A 43 -14.76 6.38 2.22
C LEU A 43 -13.26 6.51 2.00
N ALA A 44 -12.45 6.28 3.04
CA ALA A 44 -11.01 6.35 2.90
C ALA A 44 -10.46 5.27 1.94
N ILE A 45 -11.02 4.05 1.97
CA ILE A 45 -10.66 2.97 1.05
C ILE A 45 -11.03 3.33 -0.40
N ILE A 46 -12.22 3.91 -0.61
CA ILE A 46 -12.64 4.38 -1.93
C ILE A 46 -11.69 5.48 -2.45
N LEU A 47 -11.37 6.45 -1.61
CA LEU A 47 -10.43 7.53 -1.95
C LEU A 47 -9.03 6.99 -2.26
N TYR A 48 -8.58 5.96 -1.55
CA TYR A 48 -7.32 5.25 -1.84
C TYR A 48 -7.33 4.64 -3.25
N HIS A 49 -8.38 3.91 -3.62
CA HIS A 49 -8.50 3.33 -4.96
C HIS A 49 -8.64 4.38 -6.07
N LYS A 50 -9.20 5.54 -5.74
CA LYS A 50 -9.22 6.72 -6.63
C LYS A 50 -7.90 7.48 -6.69
N ARG A 51 -6.88 7.07 -5.92
CA ARG A 51 -5.57 7.72 -5.78
C ARG A 51 -5.64 9.12 -5.15
N ASP A 52 -6.73 9.48 -4.50
CA ASP A 52 -6.83 10.72 -3.73
C ASP A 52 -6.30 10.48 -2.31
N TYR A 53 -5.01 10.14 -2.26
CA TYR A 53 -4.35 9.73 -1.02
C TYR A 53 -4.41 10.81 0.06
N SER A 54 -4.28 12.08 -0.34
CA SER A 54 -4.35 13.20 0.60
C SER A 54 -5.71 13.30 1.29
N LYS A 55 -6.84 13.08 0.56
CA LYS A 55 -8.17 13.04 1.17
C LYS A 55 -8.38 11.75 1.96
N ALA A 56 -7.90 10.61 1.46
CA ALA A 56 -7.96 9.35 2.19
C ALA A 56 -7.30 9.47 3.57
N ILE A 57 -6.10 10.05 3.64
CA ILE A 57 -5.38 10.32 4.89
C ILE A 57 -6.21 11.20 5.84
N LYS A 58 -6.79 12.31 5.35
CA LYS A 58 -7.60 13.21 6.18
C LYS A 58 -8.81 12.51 6.78
N VAL A 59 -9.50 11.70 5.97
CA VAL A 59 -10.67 10.94 6.41
C VAL A 59 -10.26 9.84 7.40
N TYR A 60 -9.20 9.09 7.08
CA TYR A 60 -8.78 7.95 7.89
C TYR A 60 -8.18 8.37 9.25
N LYS A 61 -7.54 9.52 9.34
CA LYS A 61 -7.10 10.09 10.62
C LYS A 61 -8.26 10.24 11.61
N LYS A 62 -9.45 10.66 11.16
CA LYS A 62 -10.62 10.72 12.03
C LYS A 62 -11.01 9.34 12.57
N VAL A 63 -10.90 8.29 11.74
CA VAL A 63 -11.16 6.91 12.20
C VAL A 63 -10.21 6.54 13.33
N ILE A 64 -8.92 6.87 13.20
CA ILE A 64 -7.89 6.57 14.18
C ILE A 64 -8.09 7.36 15.49
N GLU A 65 -8.49 8.63 15.42
CA GLU A 65 -8.74 9.48 16.60
C GLU A 65 -9.89 8.97 17.47
N TYR A 66 -10.92 8.36 16.89
CA TYR A 66 -12.12 7.90 17.60
C TYR A 66 -12.10 6.43 18.04
N LYS A 67 -11.19 5.63 17.50
CA LYS A 67 -11.11 4.20 17.79
C LYS A 67 -9.73 3.90 18.35
N ASN A 68 -9.65 3.49 19.62
CA ASN A 68 -8.42 2.99 20.24
C ASN A 68 -7.85 1.86 19.35
N ASP A 69 -6.72 2.16 18.70
CA ASP A 69 -6.39 1.54 17.44
C ASP A 69 -5.86 0.14 17.55
N LYS A 70 -6.40 -0.67 16.67
CA LYS A 70 -5.81 -1.94 16.26
C LYS A 70 -4.61 -1.67 15.35
N ALA A 71 -3.61 -2.54 15.40
CA ALA A 71 -2.44 -2.51 14.54
C ALA A 71 -2.75 -2.26 13.06
N GLU A 72 -3.82 -2.89 12.54
CA GLU A 72 -4.29 -2.73 11.15
C GLU A 72 -4.61 -1.27 10.77
N GLY A 73 -5.16 -0.48 11.69
CA GLY A 73 -5.48 0.92 11.43
C GLY A 73 -4.23 1.74 11.17
N PHE A 74 -3.21 1.59 12.01
CA PHE A 74 -1.92 2.26 11.79
C PHE A 74 -1.22 1.74 10.54
N ALA A 75 -1.30 0.42 10.25
CA ALA A 75 -0.74 -0.15 9.05
C ALA A 75 -1.38 0.43 7.78
N PHE A 76 -2.70 0.57 7.72
CA PHE A 76 -3.38 1.17 6.58
C PHE A 76 -3.07 2.67 6.46
N LEU A 77 -3.02 3.41 7.58
CA LEU A 77 -2.58 4.81 7.56
C LEU A 77 -1.14 4.95 7.06
N GLY A 78 -0.25 4.05 7.49
CA GLY A 78 1.13 3.98 6.99
C GLY A 78 1.19 3.76 5.48
N HIS A 79 0.36 2.85 4.97
CA HIS A 79 0.27 2.60 3.54
C HIS A 79 -0.28 3.81 2.76
N LEU A 80 -1.28 4.51 3.29
CA LEU A 80 -1.76 5.76 2.70
C LEU A 80 -0.68 6.83 2.62
N PHE A 81 0.12 7.00 3.69
CA PHE A 81 1.27 7.91 3.67
C PHE A 81 2.33 7.47 2.66
N TYR A 82 2.60 6.16 2.55
CA TYR A 82 3.56 5.62 1.58
C TYR A 82 3.14 5.92 0.14
N GLU A 83 1.88 5.68 -0.20
CA GLU A 83 1.35 5.99 -1.54
C GLU A 83 1.32 7.49 -1.84
N ASN A 84 1.19 8.34 -0.79
CA ASN A 84 1.28 9.80 -0.89
C ASN A 84 2.73 10.33 -0.84
N GLU A 85 3.73 9.42 -0.86
CA GLU A 85 5.17 9.71 -0.84
C GLU A 85 5.66 10.43 0.45
N GLU A 86 4.85 10.38 1.52
CA GLU A 86 5.19 10.91 2.84
C GLU A 86 5.91 9.82 3.68
N TYR A 87 7.05 9.34 3.19
CA TYR A 87 7.72 8.14 3.71
C TYR A 87 8.06 8.20 5.20
N LEU A 88 8.49 9.34 5.74
CA LEU A 88 8.77 9.47 7.17
C LEU A 88 7.52 9.34 8.04
N LYS A 89 6.35 9.76 7.55
CA LYS A 89 5.07 9.55 8.25
C LYS A 89 4.60 8.11 8.11
N ALA A 90 4.85 7.48 6.96
CA ALA A 90 4.57 6.07 6.74
C ALA A 90 5.34 5.20 7.74
N ILE A 91 6.66 5.45 7.88
CA ILE A 91 7.52 4.77 8.86
C ILE A 91 6.92 4.84 10.26
N LYS A 92 6.61 6.04 10.75
CA LYS A 92 6.04 6.24 12.10
C LYS A 92 4.71 5.49 12.29
N ALA A 93 3.90 5.41 11.26
CA ALA A 93 2.61 4.72 11.34
C ALA A 93 2.81 3.19 11.33
N PHE A 94 3.73 2.66 10.52
CA PHE A 94 4.07 1.24 10.53
C PHE A 94 4.74 0.81 11.84
N GLU A 95 5.66 1.62 12.39
CA GLU A 95 6.26 1.37 13.71
C GLU A 95 5.17 1.26 14.78
N LYS A 96 4.20 2.20 14.83
CA LYS A 96 3.07 2.11 15.75
C LYS A 96 2.22 0.86 15.56
N SER A 97 2.03 0.41 14.32
CA SER A 97 1.34 -0.85 14.05
C SER A 97 2.08 -2.04 14.65
N LEU A 98 3.41 -2.07 14.48
CA LEU A 98 4.26 -3.15 14.98
C LEU A 98 4.50 -3.08 16.51
N ASP A 99 4.40 -1.91 17.12
CA ASP A 99 4.38 -1.76 18.59
C ASP A 99 3.15 -2.46 19.20
N ILE A 100 2.02 -2.51 18.47
CA ILE A 100 0.79 -3.16 18.92
C ILE A 100 0.80 -4.65 18.57
N ASP A 101 1.21 -5.00 17.34
CA ASP A 101 1.31 -6.37 16.86
C ASP A 101 2.60 -6.57 16.04
N PRO A 102 3.67 -7.04 16.69
CA PRO A 102 4.96 -7.25 16.02
C PRO A 102 4.99 -8.47 15.09
N GLY A 103 3.95 -9.34 15.13
CA GLY A 103 3.90 -10.56 14.34
C GLY A 103 3.39 -10.38 12.91
N VAL A 104 3.09 -9.15 12.47
CA VAL A 104 2.52 -8.92 11.14
C VAL A 104 3.61 -8.77 10.08
N ALA A 105 4.04 -9.89 9.50
CA ALA A 105 5.11 -9.96 8.50
C ALA A 105 4.92 -8.98 7.33
N PHE A 106 3.68 -8.79 6.85
CA PHE A 106 3.37 -7.86 5.78
C PHE A 106 3.65 -6.40 6.17
N VAL A 107 3.47 -6.01 7.43
CA VAL A 107 3.78 -4.65 7.91
C VAL A 107 5.29 -4.44 7.98
N HIS A 108 6.08 -5.45 8.38
CA HIS A 108 7.55 -5.38 8.31
C HIS A 108 8.02 -5.18 6.87
N PHE A 109 7.45 -5.88 5.90
CA PHE A 109 7.73 -5.66 4.48
C PHE A 109 7.40 -4.23 4.04
N LEU A 110 6.22 -3.70 4.39
CA LEU A 110 5.83 -2.33 4.05
C LEU A 110 6.73 -1.27 4.73
N LEU A 111 7.16 -1.53 5.96
CA LEU A 111 8.11 -0.69 6.69
C LEU A 111 9.47 -0.69 5.99
N GLY A 112 9.96 -1.86 5.55
CA GLY A 112 11.17 -1.99 4.74
C GLY A 112 11.11 -1.15 3.46
N ASN A 113 9.99 -1.22 2.73
CA ASN A 113 9.76 -0.38 1.55
C ASN A 113 9.80 1.12 1.91
N ALA A 114 9.17 1.53 3.02
CA ALA A 114 9.14 2.92 3.44
C ALA A 114 10.54 3.43 3.84
N TYR A 115 11.33 2.63 4.57
CA TYR A 115 12.72 2.93 4.90
C TYR A 115 13.61 3.03 3.65
N SER A 116 13.48 2.09 2.71
CA SER A 116 14.21 2.11 1.43
C SER A 116 13.91 3.39 0.65
N ARG A 117 12.64 3.79 0.55
CA ARG A 117 12.23 5.04 -0.12
C ARG A 117 12.69 6.30 0.61
N ALA A 118 12.88 6.23 1.92
CA ALA A 118 13.44 7.32 2.73
C ALA A 118 14.99 7.36 2.71
N GLY A 119 15.65 6.44 2.00
CA GLY A 119 17.12 6.34 1.94
C GLY A 119 17.75 5.70 3.19
N ARG A 120 16.94 5.12 4.09
CA ARG A 120 17.38 4.47 5.33
C ARG A 120 17.63 2.98 5.08
N ILE A 121 18.71 2.67 4.38
CA ILE A 121 18.95 1.34 3.81
C ILE A 121 19.16 0.27 4.89
N MET A 122 19.88 0.56 5.97
CA MET A 122 20.14 -0.42 7.04
C MET A 122 18.86 -0.82 7.77
N GLU A 123 17.97 0.13 8.03
CA GLU A 123 16.67 -0.13 8.65
C GLU A 123 15.73 -0.86 7.68
N ALA A 124 15.84 -0.59 6.38
CA ALA A 124 15.08 -1.34 5.38
C ALA A 124 15.47 -2.82 5.38
N ILE A 125 16.79 -3.13 5.39
CA ILE A 125 17.31 -4.50 5.47
C ILE A 125 16.78 -5.19 6.73
N THR A 126 16.93 -4.56 7.89
CA THR A 126 16.43 -5.12 9.15
C THR A 126 14.93 -5.44 9.11
N SER A 127 14.13 -4.55 8.50
CA SER A 127 12.69 -4.75 8.37
C SER A 127 12.35 -5.92 7.43
N TYR A 128 13.08 -6.07 6.32
CA TYR A 128 12.92 -7.22 5.43
C TYR A 128 13.35 -8.53 6.08
N ASP A 129 14.44 -8.53 6.87
CA ASP A 129 14.88 -9.70 7.61
C ASP A 129 13.81 -10.17 8.61
N PHE A 130 13.13 -9.25 9.31
CA PHE A 130 11.98 -9.60 10.15
C PHE A 130 10.82 -10.18 9.35
N ALA A 131 10.50 -9.61 8.18
CA ALA A 131 9.46 -10.17 7.32
C ALA A 131 9.79 -11.61 6.89
N ILE A 132 11.04 -11.87 6.48
CA ILE A 132 11.53 -13.20 6.09
C ILE A 132 11.50 -14.16 7.29
N PHE A 133 11.94 -13.71 8.47
CA PHE A 133 11.89 -14.51 9.70
C PHE A 133 10.45 -14.97 10.04
N LEU A 134 9.46 -14.18 9.65
CA LEU A 134 8.04 -14.48 9.78
C LEU A 134 7.45 -15.22 8.54
N ASP A 135 8.28 -15.89 7.77
CA ASP A 135 7.93 -16.67 6.57
C ASP A 135 7.22 -15.86 5.47
N PHE A 136 7.56 -14.56 5.33
CA PHE A 136 6.97 -13.72 4.31
C PHE A 136 7.74 -13.79 2.98
N ASP A 137 7.01 -14.06 1.89
CA ASP A 137 7.56 -14.11 0.53
C ASP A 137 7.69 -12.69 -0.04
N ILE A 138 8.88 -12.10 0.15
CA ILE A 138 9.21 -10.75 -0.33
C ILE A 138 9.23 -10.70 -1.86
N TYR A 139 9.75 -11.74 -2.52
CA TYR A 139 9.79 -11.82 -3.97
C TYR A 139 8.38 -11.72 -4.57
N LYS A 140 7.49 -12.57 -4.08
CA LYS A 140 6.09 -12.56 -4.50
C LYS A 140 5.40 -11.23 -4.18
N ALA A 141 5.69 -10.62 -3.05
CA ALA A 141 5.10 -9.34 -2.67
C ALA A 141 5.47 -8.22 -3.65
N HIS A 142 6.75 -8.14 -4.07
CA HIS A 142 7.17 -7.17 -5.09
C HIS A 142 6.46 -7.41 -6.43
N ILE A 143 6.26 -8.66 -6.84
CA ILE A 143 5.49 -8.99 -8.05
C ILE A 143 4.04 -8.53 -7.91
N ASP A 144 3.37 -8.85 -6.78
CA ASP A 144 1.98 -8.46 -6.52
C ASP A 144 1.82 -6.92 -6.60
N PHE A 145 2.76 -6.15 -6.05
CA PHE A 145 2.77 -4.69 -6.15
C PHE A 145 3.06 -4.19 -7.58
N ALA A 146 4.01 -4.81 -8.27
CA ALA A 146 4.31 -4.47 -9.65
C ALA A 146 3.10 -4.65 -10.57
N GLU A 147 2.42 -5.79 -10.48
CA GLU A 147 1.19 -6.06 -11.23
C GLU A 147 0.06 -5.09 -10.89
N LYS A 148 -0.10 -4.76 -9.61
CA LYS A 148 -1.06 -3.75 -9.17
C LYS A 148 -0.78 -2.40 -9.83
N TYR A 149 0.46 -1.91 -9.76
CA TYR A 149 0.84 -0.63 -10.36
C TYR A 149 0.74 -0.65 -11.89
N GLU A 150 1.07 -1.77 -12.54
CA GLU A 150 0.88 -1.95 -13.99
C GLU A 150 -0.59 -1.80 -14.39
N LYS A 151 -1.51 -2.49 -13.69
CA LYS A 151 -2.96 -2.38 -13.90
C LYS A 151 -3.49 -0.95 -13.66
N MET A 152 -2.88 -0.23 -12.74
CA MET A 152 -3.20 1.17 -12.47
C MET A 152 -2.58 2.14 -13.50
N GLY A 153 -1.77 1.66 -14.47
CA GLY A 153 -1.05 2.48 -15.43
C GLY A 153 0.11 3.27 -14.83
N LEU A 154 0.53 2.95 -13.61
CA LEU A 154 1.67 3.56 -12.90
C LEU A 154 2.97 2.83 -13.28
N LEU A 155 3.35 2.91 -14.57
CA LEU A 155 4.42 2.09 -15.15
C LEU A 155 5.78 2.30 -14.48
N GLU A 156 6.10 3.50 -14.06
CA GLU A 156 7.36 3.78 -13.35
C GLU A 156 7.42 3.11 -11.97
N ARG A 157 6.27 3.07 -11.25
CA ARG A 157 6.18 2.34 -9.97
C ARG A 157 6.24 0.84 -10.21
N ALA A 158 5.51 0.32 -11.21
CA ALA A 158 5.57 -1.09 -11.59
C ALA A 158 6.99 -1.52 -11.95
N LEU A 159 7.71 -0.70 -12.74
CA LEU A 159 9.08 -0.97 -13.13
C LEU A 159 10.02 -1.12 -11.93
N ARG A 160 9.90 -0.25 -10.93
CA ARG A 160 10.73 -0.33 -9.72
C ARG A 160 10.51 -1.65 -8.98
N GLU A 161 9.25 -2.03 -8.77
CA GLU A 161 8.94 -3.29 -8.07
C GLU A 161 9.40 -4.52 -8.84
N TYR A 162 9.24 -4.54 -10.18
CA TYR A 162 9.78 -5.63 -11.01
C TYR A 162 11.32 -5.70 -10.97
N ILE A 163 12.01 -4.56 -10.93
CA ILE A 163 13.47 -4.55 -10.80
C ILE A 163 13.89 -5.18 -9.48
N VAL A 164 13.26 -4.82 -8.36
CA VAL A 164 13.58 -5.42 -7.05
C VAL A 164 13.29 -6.93 -7.07
N ALA A 165 12.16 -7.36 -7.61
CA ALA A 165 11.87 -8.79 -7.75
C ALA A 165 12.94 -9.51 -8.58
N TYR A 166 13.38 -8.91 -9.69
CA TYR A 166 14.43 -9.49 -10.54
C TYR A 166 15.80 -9.53 -9.86
N GLU A 167 16.11 -8.57 -9.00
CA GLU A 167 17.33 -8.58 -8.19
C GLU A 167 17.33 -9.71 -7.15
N ILE A 168 16.15 -10.08 -6.62
CA ILE A 168 15.97 -11.22 -5.70
C ILE A 168 16.12 -12.55 -6.46
N ASP A 169 15.47 -12.73 -7.61
CA ASP A 169 15.65 -13.92 -8.46
C ASP A 169 15.88 -13.55 -9.94
N PRO A 170 17.16 -13.35 -10.34
CA PRO A 170 17.51 -13.01 -11.73
C PRO A 170 17.23 -14.12 -12.76
N ARG A 171 16.87 -15.32 -12.31
CA ARG A 171 16.57 -16.45 -13.21
C ARG A 171 15.15 -16.37 -13.77
N ASP A 172 14.28 -15.56 -13.19
CA ASP A 172 12.92 -15.36 -13.71
C ASP A 172 12.94 -14.52 -14.98
N LYS A 173 13.00 -15.22 -16.15
CA LYS A 173 13.02 -14.60 -17.47
C LYS A 173 11.76 -13.78 -17.74
N LYS A 174 10.60 -14.18 -17.19
CA LYS A 174 9.32 -13.47 -17.42
C LYS A 174 9.36 -12.07 -16.81
N ILE A 175 9.95 -11.94 -15.62
CA ILE A 175 10.12 -10.63 -14.97
C ILE A 175 11.11 -9.78 -15.79
N GLY A 176 12.22 -10.35 -16.28
CA GLY A 176 13.16 -9.65 -17.16
C GLY A 176 12.50 -9.13 -18.45
N GLU A 177 11.62 -9.93 -19.09
CA GLU A 177 10.85 -9.53 -20.26
C GLU A 177 9.85 -8.38 -19.94
N LYS A 178 9.18 -8.46 -18.79
CA LYS A 178 8.27 -7.41 -18.29
C LYS A 178 9.03 -6.08 -18.10
N ILE A 179 10.18 -6.09 -17.46
CA ILE A 179 11.04 -4.91 -17.27
C ILE A 179 11.36 -4.26 -18.61
N ASN A 180 11.81 -5.06 -19.61
CA ASN A 180 12.15 -4.56 -20.92
C ASN A 180 10.94 -3.96 -21.65
N THR A 181 9.78 -4.59 -21.52
CA THR A 181 8.53 -4.13 -22.14
C THR A 181 8.10 -2.78 -21.57
N ILE A 182 8.15 -2.64 -20.24
CA ILE A 182 7.76 -1.39 -19.56
C ILE A 182 8.75 -0.27 -19.89
N LYS A 183 10.07 -0.52 -19.90
CA LYS A 183 11.08 0.46 -20.30
C LYS A 183 10.80 1.03 -21.69
N LYS A 184 10.58 0.16 -22.68
CA LYS A 184 10.22 0.57 -24.04
C LYS A 184 8.94 1.40 -24.10
N SER A 185 7.95 1.09 -23.25
CA SER A 185 6.69 1.84 -23.19
C SER A 185 6.86 3.22 -22.59
N LEU A 186 7.75 3.38 -21.62
CA LEU A 186 8.08 4.67 -21.01
C LEU A 186 8.87 5.56 -21.97
N GLU A 187 9.83 5.00 -22.71
CA GLU A 187 10.61 5.73 -23.73
C GLU A 187 9.71 6.34 -24.82
N LYS A 188 8.70 5.60 -25.28
CA LYS A 188 7.74 6.07 -26.30
C LYS A 188 6.82 7.20 -25.82
N LYS A 189 6.67 7.41 -24.52
CA LYS A 189 5.83 8.50 -23.96
C LYS A 189 6.58 9.83 -23.83
N VAL A 190 7.89 9.83 -24.02
CA VAL A 190 8.76 11.02 -23.88
C VAL A 190 8.95 11.74 -25.24
N ILE A 191 8.53 11.11 -26.35
CA ILE A 191 8.56 11.67 -27.72
C ILE A 191 7.17 12.20 -28.04
#